data_b90e125ac63e397c24438c9049f83ccd
#
_entry.id   b90e125ac63e397c24438c9049f83ccd
#
_cell.length_a   1.000
_cell.length_b   1.000
_cell.length_c   1.000
_cell.angle_alpha   90.00
_cell.angle_beta   90.00
_cell.angle_gamma   90.00
#
_symmetry.space_group_name_H-M   'P 1'
#
loop_
_entity.id
_entity.type
_entity.pdbx_description
1 polymer ?
#
loop_
_entity_poly.entity_id
_entity_poly.type
_entity_poly.pdbx_seq_one_letter_code
_entity_poly.pdbx_strand_id
1 'polypeptide(L)'
;MDQQNIDKVISNYLSKSIKFSEENIFAVKLSLLDTLGCIYNASTYEDPMRFATRNVYGANTNPFKVLEDIKSSNEIARYFSILTRWFDYNDTFLAKEWAHPSDNIGTAFAYFINHKEKNISQFLQSIIQMYEIQGSLALGTSLNKKGYDHVLSLIHI
;
A
#
# COMPACT_ATOMS: atom_id res chain seq x y z
N MET A 1 19.99 -10.04 -13.27
CA MET A 1 19.23 -9.03 -14.02
C MET A 1 19.87 -7.69 -13.67
N ASP A 2 20.27 -6.91 -14.64
CA ASP A 2 20.94 -5.62 -14.41
C ASP A 2 19.91 -4.63 -13.87
N GLN A 3 20.22 -3.90 -12.79
CA GLN A 3 19.30 -2.98 -12.11
C GLN A 3 18.72 -1.91 -13.05
N GLN A 4 19.55 -1.43 -14.00
CA GLN A 4 19.10 -0.50 -15.04
C GLN A 4 17.98 -1.07 -15.95
N ASN A 5 17.85 -2.39 -16.00
CA ASN A 5 16.83 -3.03 -16.83
C ASN A 5 15.48 -3.12 -16.11
N ILE A 6 15.47 -3.26 -14.78
CA ILE A 6 14.23 -3.32 -13.98
C ILE A 6 13.53 -1.96 -13.98
N ASP A 7 14.28 -0.89 -13.73
CA ASP A 7 13.71 0.47 -13.72
C ASP A 7 13.10 0.84 -15.06
N LYS A 8 13.75 0.47 -16.18
CA LYS A 8 13.20 0.66 -17.52
C LYS A 8 11.94 -0.16 -17.75
N VAL A 9 11.90 -1.40 -17.29
CA VAL A 9 10.72 -2.27 -17.45
C VAL A 9 9.54 -1.69 -16.69
N ILE A 10 9.72 -1.28 -15.43
CA ILE A 10 8.68 -0.67 -14.59
C ILE A 10 8.23 0.65 -15.22
N SER A 11 9.16 1.53 -15.61
CA SER A 11 8.83 2.80 -16.25
C SER A 11 8.04 2.63 -17.54
N ASN A 12 8.46 1.68 -18.40
CA ASN A 12 7.75 1.36 -19.63
C ASN A 12 6.36 0.75 -19.37
N TYR A 13 6.20 -0.03 -18.31
CA TYR A 13 4.91 -0.56 -17.89
C TYR A 13 3.98 0.58 -17.44
N LEU A 14 4.46 1.45 -16.55
CA LEU A 14 3.67 2.56 -16.00
C LEU A 14 3.28 3.63 -17.05
N SER A 15 4.10 3.79 -18.12
CA SER A 15 3.80 4.73 -19.21
C SER A 15 2.71 4.24 -20.16
N LYS A 16 2.31 2.97 -20.10
CA LYS A 16 1.27 2.42 -20.96
C LYS A 16 -0.12 2.78 -20.46
N SER A 17 -1.01 3.14 -21.39
CA SER A 17 -2.44 3.22 -21.08
C SER A 17 -3.00 1.81 -21.05
N ILE A 18 -3.18 1.26 -19.83
CA ILE A 18 -3.71 -0.09 -19.63
C ILE A 18 -5.18 0.01 -19.27
N LYS A 19 -6.01 -0.75 -19.99
CA LYS A 19 -7.42 -0.92 -19.64
C LYS A 19 -7.57 -2.23 -18.87
N PHE A 20 -7.90 -2.13 -17.60
CA PHE A 20 -8.15 -3.29 -16.76
C PHE A 20 -9.56 -3.85 -16.96
N SER A 21 -9.72 -5.15 -16.79
CA SER A 21 -11.02 -5.82 -16.88
C SER A 21 -11.92 -5.45 -15.68
N GLU A 22 -13.22 -5.69 -15.82
CA GLU A 22 -14.16 -5.53 -14.70
C GLU A 22 -13.82 -6.43 -13.52
N GLU A 23 -13.30 -7.62 -13.79
CA GLU A 23 -12.84 -8.57 -12.78
C GLU A 23 -11.64 -8.00 -11.99
N ASN A 24 -10.66 -7.41 -12.67
CA ASN A 24 -9.54 -6.74 -11.99
C ASN A 24 -10.03 -5.57 -11.11
N ILE A 25 -10.96 -4.76 -11.62
CA ILE A 25 -11.55 -3.65 -10.88
C ILE A 25 -12.35 -4.16 -9.67
N PHE A 26 -13.06 -5.27 -9.81
CA PHE A 26 -13.77 -5.88 -8.69
C PHE A 26 -12.79 -6.41 -7.63
N ALA A 27 -11.77 -7.14 -8.04
CA ALA A 27 -10.74 -7.66 -7.13
C ALA A 27 -10.05 -6.55 -6.32
N VAL A 28 -9.65 -5.46 -6.97
CA VAL A 28 -9.01 -4.33 -6.26
C VAL A 28 -9.95 -3.62 -5.30
N LYS A 29 -11.24 -3.56 -5.60
CA LYS A 29 -12.24 -3.03 -4.66
C LYS A 29 -12.34 -3.87 -3.40
N LEU A 30 -12.27 -5.20 -3.53
CA LEU A 30 -12.24 -6.10 -2.37
C LEU A 30 -10.97 -5.91 -1.55
N SER A 31 -9.80 -5.83 -2.18
CA SER A 31 -8.53 -5.57 -1.48
C SER A 31 -8.54 -4.21 -0.78
N LEU A 32 -9.12 -3.20 -1.41
CA LEU A 32 -9.27 -1.88 -0.81
C LEU A 32 -10.23 -1.92 0.40
N LEU A 33 -11.33 -2.66 0.30
CA LEU A 33 -12.29 -2.82 1.40
C LEU A 33 -11.64 -3.53 2.59
N ASP A 34 -10.86 -4.59 2.34
CA ASP A 34 -10.08 -5.30 3.35
C ASP A 34 -9.07 -4.36 4.03
N THR A 35 -8.30 -3.61 3.25
CA THR A 35 -7.35 -2.60 3.75
C THR A 35 -8.04 -1.55 4.64
N LEU A 36 -9.20 -1.07 4.22
CA LEU A 36 -10.00 -0.14 5.04
C LEU A 36 -10.45 -0.79 6.35
N GLY A 37 -10.80 -2.07 6.33
CA GLY A 37 -11.11 -2.86 7.52
C GLY A 37 -9.92 -2.91 8.49
N CYS A 38 -8.72 -3.19 7.99
CA CYS A 38 -7.48 -3.17 8.76
C CYS A 38 -7.23 -1.80 9.41
N ILE A 39 -7.34 -0.72 8.62
CA ILE A 39 -7.14 0.65 9.08
C ILE A 39 -8.15 1.00 10.20
N TYR A 40 -9.44 0.73 9.99
CA TYR A 40 -10.46 1.02 10.97
C TYR A 40 -10.28 0.20 12.25
N ASN A 41 -9.96 -1.09 12.13
CA ASN A 41 -9.70 -1.90 13.31
C ASN A 41 -8.48 -1.40 14.08
N ALA A 42 -7.37 -1.09 13.41
CA ALA A 42 -6.19 -0.53 14.06
C ALA A 42 -6.50 0.81 14.77
N SER A 43 -7.37 1.65 14.19
CA SER A 43 -7.75 2.94 14.80
C SER A 43 -8.59 2.82 16.07
N THR A 44 -9.11 1.63 16.39
CA THR A 44 -9.82 1.39 17.66
C THR A 44 -8.88 1.24 18.86
N TYR A 45 -7.57 1.17 18.62
CA TYR A 45 -6.55 1.01 19.67
C TYR A 45 -5.68 2.27 19.76
N GLU A 46 -5.24 2.58 20.97
CA GLU A 46 -4.41 3.77 21.24
C GLU A 46 -2.99 3.65 20.66
N ASP A 47 -2.35 2.48 20.82
CA ASP A 47 -0.96 2.29 20.41
C ASP A 47 -0.74 2.47 18.90
N PRO A 48 -1.51 1.85 18.00
CA PRO A 48 -1.36 2.10 16.56
C PRO A 48 -1.60 3.56 16.19
N MET A 49 -2.60 4.21 16.79
CA MET A 49 -2.90 5.61 16.53
C MET A 49 -1.76 6.52 16.98
N ARG A 50 -1.25 6.33 18.19
CA ARG A 50 -0.09 7.07 18.72
C ARG A 50 1.15 6.89 17.85
N PHE A 51 1.44 5.66 17.45
CA PHE A 51 2.61 5.35 16.64
C PHE A 51 2.51 5.91 15.21
N ALA A 52 1.33 5.79 14.59
CA ALA A 52 1.09 6.26 13.24
C ALA A 52 1.12 7.78 13.11
N THR A 53 0.58 8.50 14.08
CA THR A 53 0.44 9.96 14.03
C THR A 53 1.59 10.71 14.70
N ARG A 54 2.35 10.08 15.59
CA ARG A 54 3.30 10.71 16.52
C ARG A 54 2.65 11.73 17.47
N ASN A 55 1.34 11.76 17.52
CA ASN A 55 0.53 12.64 18.37
C ASN A 55 -0.34 11.79 19.29
N VAL A 56 -0.85 12.42 20.34
CA VAL A 56 -1.77 11.74 21.27
C VAL A 56 -3.18 11.79 20.70
N TYR A 57 -3.52 10.78 19.91
CA TYR A 57 -4.91 10.51 19.53
C TYR A 57 -5.43 9.35 20.37
N GLY A 58 -6.63 9.50 20.92
CA GLY A 58 -7.28 8.41 21.67
C GLY A 58 -7.73 7.26 20.76
N ALA A 59 -7.96 6.11 21.38
CA ALA A 59 -8.64 5.00 20.72
C ALA A 59 -9.99 5.43 20.14
N ASN A 60 -10.44 4.73 19.08
CA ASN A 60 -11.69 5.02 18.36
C ASN A 60 -11.74 6.41 17.66
N THR A 61 -10.58 7.02 17.41
CA THR A 61 -10.53 8.20 16.55
C THR A 61 -10.82 7.78 15.10
N ASN A 62 -11.69 8.52 14.41
CA ASN A 62 -11.91 8.28 12.98
C ASN A 62 -10.59 8.47 12.22
N PRO A 63 -10.05 7.42 11.55
CA PRO A 63 -8.74 7.49 10.92
C PRO A 63 -8.64 8.55 9.80
N PHE A 64 -9.74 8.87 9.15
CA PHE A 64 -9.73 9.88 8.08
C PHE A 64 -9.80 11.32 8.62
N LYS A 65 -10.34 11.53 9.83
CA LYS A 65 -10.36 12.84 10.45
C LYS A 65 -8.96 13.35 10.82
N VAL A 66 -8.05 12.44 11.12
CA VAL A 66 -6.65 12.74 11.44
C VAL A 66 -5.92 13.41 10.27
N LEU A 67 -6.39 13.21 9.04
CA LEU A 67 -5.80 13.83 7.84
C LEU A 67 -5.86 15.37 7.85
N GLU A 68 -6.74 15.96 8.62
CA GLU A 68 -6.82 17.43 8.78
C GLU A 68 -5.54 17.99 9.42
N ASP A 69 -4.87 17.18 10.24
CA ASP A 69 -3.66 17.53 10.98
C ASP A 69 -2.36 17.11 10.28
N ILE A 70 -2.44 16.21 9.28
CA ILE A 70 -1.28 15.72 8.54
C ILE A 70 -1.01 16.62 7.33
N LYS A 71 0.22 17.14 7.21
CA LYS A 71 0.56 18.16 6.21
C LYS A 71 1.34 17.64 5.00
N SER A 72 1.96 16.48 5.08
CA SER A 72 2.79 15.97 3.99
C SER A 72 2.31 14.63 3.43
N SER A 73 2.53 14.41 2.14
CA SER A 73 2.22 13.12 1.48
C SER A 73 2.95 11.95 2.12
N ASN A 74 4.20 12.15 2.56
CA ASN A 74 4.98 11.10 3.21
C ASN A 74 4.37 10.70 4.57
N GLU A 75 3.87 11.68 5.33
CA GLU A 75 3.18 11.39 6.58
C GLU A 75 1.85 10.70 6.36
N ILE A 76 1.08 11.08 5.33
CA ILE A 76 -0.17 10.39 4.96
C ILE A 76 0.12 8.94 4.57
N ALA A 77 1.11 8.71 3.70
CA ALA A 77 1.51 7.37 3.28
C ALA A 77 1.92 6.52 4.48
N ARG A 78 2.83 7.03 5.32
CA ARG A 78 3.27 6.37 6.55
C ARG A 78 2.11 6.04 7.49
N TYR A 79 1.21 6.99 7.71
CA TYR A 79 0.06 6.83 8.57
C TYR A 79 -0.83 5.67 8.16
N PHE A 80 -1.26 5.64 6.91
CA PHE A 80 -2.11 4.56 6.41
C PHE A 80 -1.39 3.22 6.32
N SER A 81 -0.13 3.20 5.90
CA SER A 81 0.63 1.95 5.83
C SER A 81 0.83 1.32 7.22
N ILE A 82 1.09 2.12 8.25
CA ILE A 82 1.19 1.63 9.63
C ILE A 82 -0.13 1.02 10.10
N LEU A 83 -1.25 1.72 9.90
CA LEU A 83 -2.55 1.21 10.34
C LEU A 83 -2.96 -0.05 9.57
N THR A 84 -2.65 -0.12 8.27
CA THR A 84 -2.90 -1.31 7.46
C THR A 84 -2.14 -2.52 8.00
N ARG A 85 -0.85 -2.33 8.36
CA ARG A 85 0.07 -3.40 8.72
C ARG A 85 0.09 -3.76 10.21
N TRP A 86 -0.53 -2.98 11.06
CA TRP A 86 -0.36 -3.07 12.52
C TRP A 86 -0.55 -4.46 13.11
N PHE A 87 -1.60 -5.16 12.69
CA PHE A 87 -1.94 -6.49 13.21
C PHE A 87 -1.47 -7.65 12.33
N ASP A 88 -0.77 -7.38 11.23
CA ASP A 88 -0.20 -8.41 10.35
C ASP A 88 -1.24 -9.40 9.78
N TYR A 89 -2.46 -8.94 9.51
CA TYR A 89 -3.52 -9.75 8.91
C TYR A 89 -4.10 -9.18 7.61
N ASN A 90 -3.47 -8.12 7.08
CA ASN A 90 -3.76 -7.64 5.74
C ASN A 90 -3.35 -8.68 4.68
N ASP A 91 -3.74 -8.45 3.45
CA ASP A 91 -3.55 -9.38 2.34
C ASP A 91 -2.12 -9.96 2.26
N THR A 92 -2.03 -11.19 1.78
CA THR A 92 -0.74 -11.86 1.59
C THR A 92 -0.64 -12.44 0.19
N PHE A 93 0.41 -12.10 -0.53
CA PHE A 93 0.78 -12.68 -1.82
C PHE A 93 1.91 -13.68 -1.63
N LEU A 94 1.60 -14.97 -1.78
CA LEU A 94 2.55 -16.07 -1.60
C LEU A 94 3.18 -16.47 -2.93
N ALA A 95 4.49 -16.25 -3.06
CA ALA A 95 5.28 -16.60 -4.25
C ALA A 95 6.64 -17.17 -3.85
N LYS A 96 7.70 -16.93 -4.64
CA LYS A 96 9.08 -17.22 -4.22
C LYS A 96 9.50 -16.38 -3.02
N GLU A 97 8.93 -15.19 -2.93
CA GLU A 97 9.01 -14.33 -1.77
C GLU A 97 7.60 -13.95 -1.32
N TRP A 98 7.43 -13.65 -0.05
CA TRP A 98 6.18 -13.16 0.48
C TRP A 98 6.07 -11.66 0.25
N ALA A 99 4.85 -11.19 0.01
CA ALA A 99 4.56 -9.79 -0.14
C ALA A 99 3.18 -9.47 0.46
N HIS A 100 3.04 -8.24 0.92
CA HIS A 100 1.77 -7.67 1.35
C HIS A 100 1.46 -6.45 0.47
N PRO A 101 0.86 -6.65 -0.71
CA PRO A 101 0.67 -5.56 -1.67
C PRO A 101 -0.16 -4.39 -1.13
N SER A 102 -1.07 -4.64 -0.18
CA SER A 102 -1.85 -3.59 0.48
C SER A 102 -1.01 -2.59 1.28
N ASP A 103 0.22 -2.93 1.66
CA ASP A 103 1.15 -1.99 2.31
C ASP A 103 1.37 -0.73 1.44
N ASN A 104 1.28 -0.87 0.12
CA ASN A 104 1.44 0.24 -0.83
C ASN A 104 0.20 1.16 -0.94
N ILE A 105 -0.97 0.71 -0.47
CA ILE A 105 -2.22 1.49 -0.58
C ILE A 105 -2.11 2.81 0.17
N GLY A 106 -1.34 2.86 1.26
CA GLY A 106 -1.05 4.10 1.96
C GLY A 106 -0.42 5.18 1.07
N THR A 107 0.49 4.79 0.17
CA THR A 107 1.08 5.70 -0.82
C THR A 107 0.06 6.14 -1.87
N ALA A 108 -0.80 5.22 -2.33
CA ALA A 108 -1.88 5.55 -3.25
C ALA A 108 -2.87 6.55 -2.63
N PHE A 109 -3.24 6.39 -1.35
CA PHE A 109 -4.05 7.36 -0.61
C PHE A 109 -3.39 8.74 -0.54
N ALA A 110 -2.10 8.79 -0.18
CA ALA A 110 -1.35 10.03 -0.07
C ALA A 110 -1.34 10.81 -1.40
N TYR A 111 -1.12 10.11 -2.50
CA TYR A 111 -1.14 10.71 -3.82
C TYR A 111 -2.55 11.20 -4.18
N PHE A 112 -3.56 10.36 -4.03
CA PHE A 112 -4.94 10.67 -4.42
C PHE A 112 -5.53 11.84 -3.62
N ILE A 113 -5.27 11.90 -2.31
CA ILE A 113 -5.74 12.98 -1.42
C ILE A 113 -5.16 14.33 -1.84
N ASN A 114 -3.89 14.35 -2.28
CA ASN A 114 -3.20 15.58 -2.66
C ASN A 114 -3.42 16.00 -4.13
N HIS A 115 -4.07 15.15 -4.94
CA HIS A 115 -4.32 15.38 -6.37
C HIS A 115 -5.83 15.33 -6.65
N LYS A 116 -6.53 16.39 -6.27
CA LYS A 116 -8.01 16.48 -6.35
C LYS A 116 -8.57 16.37 -7.77
N GLU A 117 -7.73 16.57 -8.79
CA GLU A 117 -8.08 16.37 -10.20
C GLU A 117 -8.18 14.89 -10.61
N LYS A 118 -7.69 13.97 -9.78
CA LYS A 118 -7.76 12.53 -10.05
C LYS A 118 -9.11 11.95 -9.64
N ASN A 119 -9.55 10.95 -10.40
CA ASN A 119 -10.80 10.26 -10.14
C ASN A 119 -10.57 8.86 -9.54
N ILE A 120 -11.64 8.28 -9.00
CA ILE A 120 -11.59 6.96 -8.35
C ILE A 120 -11.11 5.85 -9.30
N SER A 121 -11.39 5.94 -10.61
CA SER A 121 -10.91 4.94 -11.56
C SER A 121 -9.39 4.95 -11.65
N GLN A 122 -8.77 6.12 -11.71
CA GLN A 122 -7.31 6.26 -11.71
C GLN A 122 -6.69 5.77 -10.41
N PHE A 123 -7.35 6.01 -9.29
CA PHE A 123 -6.93 5.48 -7.98
C PHE A 123 -6.94 3.95 -7.97
N LEU A 124 -8.02 3.31 -8.40
CA LEU A 124 -8.11 1.84 -8.46
C LEU A 124 -7.08 1.26 -9.45
N GLN A 125 -6.87 1.89 -10.59
CA GLN A 125 -5.86 1.47 -11.56
C GLN A 125 -4.44 1.53 -10.97
N SER A 126 -4.12 2.58 -10.22
CA SER A 126 -2.81 2.69 -9.57
C SER A 126 -2.58 1.56 -8.54
N ILE A 127 -3.61 1.18 -7.79
CA ILE A 127 -3.52 0.05 -6.86
C ILE A 127 -3.26 -1.26 -7.63
N ILE A 128 -3.99 -1.53 -8.73
CA ILE A 128 -3.75 -2.72 -9.54
C ILE A 128 -2.30 -2.75 -10.02
N GLN A 129 -1.77 -1.64 -10.53
CA GLN A 129 -0.39 -1.55 -11.00
C GLN A 129 0.63 -1.82 -9.87
N MET A 130 0.38 -1.32 -8.67
CA MET A 130 1.22 -1.61 -7.50
C MET A 130 1.22 -3.11 -7.17
N TYR A 131 0.06 -3.77 -7.20
CA TYR A 131 -0.05 -5.21 -6.97
C TYR A 131 0.69 -6.02 -8.04
N GLU A 132 0.57 -5.65 -9.32
CA GLU A 132 1.26 -6.32 -10.42
C GLU A 132 2.78 -6.18 -10.33
N ILE A 133 3.28 -4.97 -9.99
CA ILE A 133 4.72 -4.74 -9.85
C ILE A 133 5.26 -5.55 -8.67
N GLN A 134 4.66 -5.44 -7.49
CA GLN A 134 5.13 -6.15 -6.31
C GLN A 134 5.00 -7.66 -6.45
N GLY A 135 3.88 -8.15 -6.99
CA GLY A 135 3.66 -9.56 -7.26
C GLY A 135 4.69 -10.12 -8.25
N SER A 136 5.01 -9.37 -9.31
CA SER A 136 6.03 -9.74 -10.28
C SER A 136 7.42 -9.83 -9.66
N LEU A 137 7.77 -8.90 -8.78
CA LEU A 137 9.04 -8.93 -8.03
C LEU A 137 9.08 -10.14 -7.07
N ALA A 138 7.99 -10.41 -6.35
CA ALA A 138 7.88 -11.55 -5.45
C ALA A 138 7.97 -12.90 -6.18
N LEU A 139 7.44 -12.99 -7.40
CA LEU A 139 7.58 -14.17 -8.26
C LEU A 139 9.02 -14.36 -8.79
N GLY A 140 9.70 -13.26 -9.11
CA GLY A 140 11.02 -13.27 -9.75
C GLY A 140 12.19 -13.42 -8.78
N THR A 141 12.04 -13.02 -7.52
CA THR A 141 13.15 -12.88 -6.56
C THR A 141 12.81 -13.61 -5.26
N SER A 142 13.86 -14.16 -4.60
CA SER A 142 13.76 -14.61 -3.21
C SER A 142 14.86 -13.91 -2.41
N LEU A 143 14.47 -13.01 -1.52
CA LEU A 143 15.37 -12.31 -0.61
C LEU A 143 15.90 -13.28 0.44
N ASN A 144 15.05 -14.17 0.93
CA ASN A 144 15.39 -15.19 1.92
C ASN A 144 16.58 -16.07 1.47
N LYS A 145 16.59 -16.51 0.18
CA LYS A 145 17.72 -17.27 -0.38
C LYS A 145 19.03 -16.47 -0.42
N LYS A 146 18.95 -15.15 -0.31
CA LYS A 146 20.11 -14.23 -0.27
C LYS A 146 20.50 -13.83 1.16
N GLY A 147 19.85 -14.40 2.18
CA GLY A 147 20.12 -14.10 3.59
C GLY A 147 19.47 -12.82 4.12
N TYR A 148 18.53 -12.23 3.38
CA TYR A 148 17.72 -11.09 3.84
C TYR A 148 16.41 -11.58 4.48
N ASP A 149 15.78 -10.72 5.26
CA ASP A 149 14.44 -11.00 5.80
C ASP A 149 13.44 -11.19 4.65
N HIS A 150 12.48 -12.08 4.87
CA HIS A 150 11.57 -12.57 3.82
C HIS A 150 10.37 -11.67 3.53
N VAL A 151 10.23 -10.55 4.22
CA VAL A 151 9.11 -9.64 4.00
C VAL A 151 9.50 -8.53 3.04
N LEU A 152 8.99 -8.59 1.83
CA LEU A 152 9.07 -7.51 0.85
C LEU A 152 8.06 -6.42 1.25
N SER A 153 8.36 -5.72 2.34
CA SER A 153 7.58 -4.60 2.83
C SER A 153 8.39 -3.31 2.74
N LEU A 154 7.79 -2.29 2.14
CA LEU A 154 8.39 -0.95 2.05
C LEU A 154 8.43 -0.21 3.40
N ILE A 155 7.81 -0.77 4.44
CA ILE A 155 7.76 -0.17 5.78
C ILE A 155 9.10 -0.31 6.53
N HIS A 156 9.94 -1.27 6.12
CA HIS A 156 11.20 -1.59 6.79
C HIS A 156 12.44 -0.95 6.13
N ILE A 157 12.23 -0.03 5.20
CA ILE A 157 13.32 0.73 4.58
C ILE A 157 13.50 2.08 5.28
#